data_0e659f1ecbd08ba5da9571314fff7edd
#
_entry.id   0e659f1ecbd08ba5da9571314fff7edd
#
_cell.length_a   1.000
_cell.length_b   1.000
_cell.length_c   1.000
_cell.angle_alpha   90.00
_cell.angle_beta   90.00
_cell.angle_gamma   90.00
#
_symmetry.space_group_name_H-M   'P 1'
#
loop_
_entity.id
_entity.type
_entity.pdbx_description
1 polymer ?
#
loop_
_entity_poly.entity_id
_entity_poly.type
_entity_poly.pdbx_seq_one_letter_code
_entity_poly.pdbx_strand_id
1 'polypeptide(L)'
;MSRRFIVVSVIFLAALVWLSLPDMKKTDDGRITITVWESLGGPDEFIKKAGEAYSELHPDVKIKFVNVELGDAVSQVALDAPAGVGPDLFAAPHDKLGELYNMGLVFAVEDPDRLKEQVLASCSQAVTYNDIMFGYPVSAETYALFYNKKYISEKDVPQKWSGLVNWCREFNAKNPGKYGFMMDAGSGYYTITFASKNGNRLFGADGRDSEHTYLNTQDAVQGMTFFQDMRRAILDVPAADLTTATCDDSFRSGKVAMYITGLWNVKSFEEAGLDFGVASLPALPGEDTPSPSFSGTRAMYVSAFSNHEKIAADFAKFLISPEMQQLRFEITGALPSIDVAVESPYISGFLRQLDYSFPMPSIDRMSAFWASMDSASKNIWDGADVQTELNACDRTILSK
;
A
#
# COMPACT_ATOMS: atom_id res chain seq x y z
N MET A 1 45.75 36.11 -37.74
CA MET A 1 44.41 35.51 -37.61
C MET A 1 43.45 36.57 -37.14
N SER A 2 42.49 36.93 -37.94
CA SER A 2 41.77 38.20 -37.84
C SER A 2 40.65 38.17 -36.79
N ARG A 3 40.41 39.36 -36.16
CA ARG A 3 39.33 39.66 -35.18
C ARG A 3 37.93 39.16 -35.64
N ARG A 4 37.73 38.85 -36.91
CA ARG A 4 36.45 38.33 -37.46
C ARG A 4 36.15 36.87 -37.05
N PHE A 5 37.15 36.03 -36.79
CA PHE A 5 36.96 34.66 -36.35
C PHE A 5 36.50 34.55 -34.89
N ILE A 6 36.96 35.48 -34.04
CA ILE A 6 36.60 35.47 -32.61
C ILE A 6 35.13 35.87 -32.38
N VAL A 7 34.60 36.81 -33.20
CA VAL A 7 33.19 37.29 -33.09
C VAL A 7 32.22 36.20 -33.53
N VAL A 8 32.54 35.43 -34.57
CA VAL A 8 31.70 34.31 -35.05
C VAL A 8 31.65 33.17 -34.05
N SER A 9 32.78 32.85 -33.38
CA SER A 9 32.85 31.80 -32.37
C SER A 9 32.06 32.15 -31.09
N VAL A 10 32.05 33.41 -30.66
CA VAL A 10 31.29 33.88 -29.50
C VAL A 10 29.77 33.90 -29.81
N ILE A 11 29.38 34.24 -31.02
CA ILE A 11 27.95 34.21 -31.42
C ILE A 11 27.45 32.76 -31.52
N PHE A 12 28.29 31.81 -32.01
CA PHE A 12 27.94 30.38 -32.02
C PHE A 12 27.84 29.75 -30.64
N LEU A 13 28.73 30.12 -29.70
CA LEU A 13 28.64 29.67 -28.32
C LEU A 13 27.41 30.27 -27.59
N ALA A 14 27.09 31.53 -27.82
CA ALA A 14 25.91 32.16 -27.25
C ALA A 14 24.61 31.55 -27.82
N ALA A 15 24.58 31.18 -29.12
CA ALA A 15 23.46 30.49 -29.73
C ALA A 15 23.29 29.04 -29.23
N LEU A 16 24.41 28.32 -28.93
CA LEU A 16 24.40 26.99 -28.36
C LEU A 16 23.95 27.00 -26.88
N VAL A 17 24.28 28.03 -26.12
CA VAL A 17 23.81 28.21 -24.73
C VAL A 17 22.30 28.57 -24.71
N TRP A 18 21.81 29.29 -25.73
CA TRP A 18 20.37 29.59 -25.83
C TRP A 18 19.53 28.40 -26.27
N LEU A 19 20.12 27.40 -26.98
CA LEU A 19 19.46 26.15 -27.39
C LEU A 19 19.45 25.09 -26.28
N SER A 20 20.14 25.31 -25.17
CA SER A 20 20.22 24.38 -24.03
C SER A 20 19.43 24.82 -22.80
N LEU A 21 18.62 25.88 -22.88
CA LEU A 21 17.61 26.14 -21.86
C LEU A 21 16.44 25.18 -22.11
N PRO A 22 16.08 24.34 -21.12
CA PRO A 22 14.92 23.49 -21.29
C PRO A 22 13.72 24.39 -21.60
N ASP A 23 13.07 24.11 -22.71
CA ASP A 23 11.82 24.77 -23.09
C ASP A 23 10.83 24.52 -21.94
N MET A 24 10.56 25.54 -21.15
CA MET A 24 9.43 25.52 -20.23
C MET A 24 8.19 25.35 -21.09
N LYS A 25 7.68 24.12 -21.19
CA LYS A 25 6.44 23.80 -21.92
C LYS A 25 5.29 24.59 -21.27
N LYS A 26 5.15 25.85 -21.66
CA LYS A 26 3.91 26.58 -21.42
C LYS A 26 2.84 25.92 -22.31
N THR A 27 1.69 25.66 -21.72
CA THR A 27 0.49 25.27 -22.46
C THR A 27 0.11 26.40 -23.45
N ASP A 28 -0.72 26.09 -24.44
CA ASP A 28 -1.29 27.09 -25.39
C ASP A 28 -1.97 28.27 -24.66
N ASP A 29 -2.35 28.09 -23.36
CA ASP A 29 -2.97 29.09 -22.51
C ASP A 29 -1.99 29.85 -21.58
N GLY A 30 -0.69 29.56 -21.67
CA GLY A 30 0.38 30.27 -20.91
C GLY A 30 0.57 29.81 -19.46
N ARG A 31 -0.21 28.82 -18.97
CA ARG A 31 -0.08 28.28 -17.61
C ARG A 31 1.06 27.27 -17.49
N ILE A 32 1.58 27.11 -16.27
CA ILE A 32 2.51 26.03 -15.92
C ILE A 32 1.70 24.74 -15.79
N THR A 33 2.11 23.69 -16.49
CA THR A 33 1.43 22.38 -16.40
C THR A 33 2.22 21.44 -15.50
N ILE A 34 1.60 20.95 -14.43
CA ILE A 34 2.11 19.88 -13.56
C ILE A 34 1.49 18.57 -14.01
N THR A 35 2.30 17.66 -14.50
CA THR A 35 1.87 16.31 -14.90
C THR A 35 1.87 15.37 -13.69
N VAL A 36 0.71 14.80 -13.40
CA VAL A 36 0.48 13.90 -12.26
C VAL A 36 0.09 12.52 -12.75
N TRP A 37 0.86 11.50 -12.36
CA TRP A 37 0.55 10.11 -12.66
C TRP A 37 -0.17 9.46 -11.48
N GLU A 38 -1.31 8.85 -11.76
CA GLU A 38 -2.13 8.11 -10.79
C GLU A 38 -2.97 7.06 -11.54
N SER A 39 -3.47 6.04 -10.85
CA SER A 39 -4.29 4.98 -11.42
C SER A 39 -5.77 5.37 -11.55
N LEU A 40 -6.51 4.60 -12.36
CA LEU A 40 -7.97 4.71 -12.48
C LEU A 40 -8.69 4.09 -11.27
N GLY A 41 -10.02 4.21 -11.26
CA GLY A 41 -10.88 3.55 -10.28
C GLY A 41 -11.13 4.36 -9.00
N GLY A 42 -11.11 5.68 -9.11
CA GLY A 42 -11.37 6.63 -8.02
C GLY A 42 -10.19 7.57 -7.78
N PRO A 43 -8.93 7.11 -7.65
CA PRO A 43 -7.79 8.00 -7.49
C PRO A 43 -7.66 9.04 -8.62
N ASP A 44 -7.98 8.68 -9.85
CA ASP A 44 -8.02 9.60 -10.99
C ASP A 44 -9.08 10.70 -10.83
N GLU A 45 -10.27 10.35 -10.35
CA GLU A 45 -11.32 11.33 -10.08
C GLU A 45 -10.90 12.29 -8.97
N PHE A 46 -10.27 11.77 -7.91
CA PHE A 46 -9.72 12.58 -6.85
C PHE A 46 -8.67 13.58 -7.36
N ILE A 47 -7.66 13.13 -8.13
CA ILE A 47 -6.62 14.02 -8.67
C ILE A 47 -7.21 15.09 -9.60
N LYS A 48 -8.21 14.75 -10.43
CA LYS A 48 -8.87 15.72 -11.30
C LYS A 48 -9.59 16.81 -10.51
N LYS A 49 -10.42 16.43 -9.50
CA LYS A 49 -11.13 17.38 -8.65
C LYS A 49 -10.19 18.22 -7.78
N ALA A 50 -9.17 17.60 -7.17
CA ALA A 50 -8.16 18.32 -6.42
C ALA A 50 -7.36 19.27 -7.32
N GLY A 51 -7.06 18.88 -8.56
CA GLY A 51 -6.38 19.71 -9.55
C GLY A 51 -7.20 20.93 -9.98
N GLU A 52 -8.51 20.79 -10.13
CA GLU A 52 -9.43 21.90 -10.36
C GLU A 52 -9.43 22.88 -9.18
N ALA A 53 -9.62 22.39 -7.97
CA ALA A 53 -9.59 23.21 -6.75
C ALA A 53 -8.24 23.92 -6.54
N TYR A 54 -7.13 23.23 -6.82
CA TYR A 54 -5.80 23.83 -6.74
C TYR A 54 -5.61 24.93 -7.79
N SER A 55 -6.09 24.73 -9.03
CA SER A 55 -6.00 25.73 -10.10
C SER A 55 -6.86 26.97 -9.85
N GLU A 56 -7.93 26.86 -9.04
CA GLU A 56 -8.71 28.04 -8.59
C GLU A 56 -7.89 28.91 -7.62
N LEU A 57 -7.08 28.28 -6.76
CA LEU A 57 -6.18 28.98 -5.82
C LEU A 57 -4.90 29.48 -6.52
N HIS A 58 -4.46 28.80 -7.57
CA HIS A 58 -3.25 29.08 -8.34
C HIS A 58 -3.56 29.18 -9.84
N PRO A 59 -4.13 30.33 -10.31
CA PRO A 59 -4.63 30.45 -11.68
C PRO A 59 -3.59 30.31 -12.79
N ASP A 60 -2.31 30.43 -12.43
CA ASP A 60 -1.15 30.24 -13.32
C ASP A 60 -0.70 28.77 -13.45
N VAL A 61 -1.33 27.85 -12.69
CA VAL A 61 -1.01 26.43 -12.68
C VAL A 61 -2.16 25.60 -13.20
N LYS A 62 -1.84 24.55 -13.95
CA LYS A 62 -2.77 23.53 -14.44
C LYS A 62 -2.27 22.15 -14.04
N ILE A 63 -3.13 21.37 -13.43
CA ILE A 63 -2.84 19.95 -13.14
C ILE A 63 -3.31 19.10 -14.31
N LYS A 64 -2.41 18.25 -14.81
CA LYS A 64 -2.68 17.29 -15.90
C LYS A 64 -2.55 15.88 -15.36
N PHE A 65 -3.69 15.20 -15.23
CA PHE A 65 -3.73 13.77 -14.90
C PHE A 65 -3.26 12.92 -16.08
N VAL A 66 -2.49 11.88 -15.81
CA VAL A 66 -2.12 10.80 -16.73
C VAL A 66 -2.34 9.47 -16.01
N ASN A 67 -3.04 8.54 -16.65
CA ASN A 67 -3.23 7.20 -16.10
C ASN A 67 -1.95 6.40 -16.16
N VAL A 68 -1.51 5.94 -14.99
CA VAL A 68 -0.44 4.95 -14.82
C VAL A 68 -0.85 4.05 -13.66
N GLU A 69 -0.88 2.74 -13.89
CA GLU A 69 -1.22 1.79 -12.83
C GLU A 69 -0.19 1.82 -11.70
N LEU A 70 -0.68 1.73 -10.46
CA LEU A 70 0.15 1.91 -9.27
C LEU A 70 1.35 0.93 -9.22
N GLY A 71 1.14 -0.30 -9.68
CA GLY A 71 2.18 -1.33 -9.73
C GLY A 71 3.27 -1.08 -10.77
N ASP A 72 2.95 -0.32 -11.83
CA ASP A 72 3.84 -0.04 -12.96
C ASP A 72 4.57 1.30 -12.81
N ALA A 73 4.13 2.15 -11.86
CA ALA A 73 4.59 3.53 -11.75
C ALA A 73 6.11 3.65 -11.65
N VAL A 74 6.77 2.84 -10.84
CA VAL A 74 8.22 2.90 -10.62
C VAL A 74 8.99 2.57 -11.89
N SER A 75 8.66 1.45 -12.54
CA SER A 75 9.32 1.02 -13.77
C SER A 75 9.11 2.04 -14.91
N GLN A 76 7.93 2.62 -14.98
CA GLN A 76 7.60 3.61 -16.01
C GLN A 76 8.29 4.96 -15.75
N VAL A 77 8.34 5.43 -14.48
CA VAL A 77 9.12 6.63 -14.12
C VAL A 77 10.61 6.44 -14.46
N ALA A 78 11.16 5.26 -14.15
CA ALA A 78 12.57 4.97 -14.45
C ALA A 78 12.91 5.06 -15.94
N LEU A 79 11.96 4.75 -16.83
CA LEU A 79 12.13 4.85 -18.28
C LEU A 79 11.87 6.26 -18.81
N ASP A 80 10.75 6.86 -18.42
CA ASP A 80 10.20 8.07 -19.06
C ASP A 80 10.77 9.36 -18.47
N ALA A 81 11.09 9.39 -17.15
CA ALA A 81 11.57 10.61 -16.53
C ALA A 81 12.95 11.06 -17.06
N PRO A 82 13.96 10.19 -17.23
CA PRO A 82 15.23 10.57 -17.87
C PRO A 82 15.08 11.00 -19.33
N ALA A 83 14.05 10.51 -20.02
CA ALA A 83 13.73 10.89 -21.41
C ALA A 83 12.99 12.25 -21.49
N GLY A 84 12.66 12.89 -20.35
CA GLY A 84 11.96 14.18 -20.31
C GLY A 84 10.47 14.10 -20.64
N VAL A 85 9.87 12.90 -20.58
CA VAL A 85 8.42 12.66 -20.81
C VAL A 85 7.71 12.11 -19.57
N GLY A 86 8.42 12.01 -18.45
CA GLY A 86 7.90 11.56 -17.17
C GLY A 86 7.01 12.59 -16.45
N PRO A 87 6.53 12.26 -15.23
CA PRO A 87 5.68 13.11 -14.43
C PRO A 87 6.50 14.15 -13.65
N ASP A 88 5.80 15.19 -13.16
CA ASP A 88 6.29 16.07 -12.09
C ASP A 88 6.00 15.46 -10.72
N LEU A 89 4.83 14.80 -10.60
CA LEU A 89 4.36 14.14 -9.39
C LEU A 89 3.74 12.79 -9.75
N PHE A 90 4.01 11.75 -8.97
CA PHE A 90 3.43 10.42 -9.24
C PHE A 90 3.09 9.65 -7.97
N ALA A 91 2.05 8.82 -8.07
CA ALA A 91 1.68 7.90 -7.03
C ALA A 91 2.51 6.61 -7.10
N ALA A 92 2.96 6.13 -5.95
CA ALA A 92 3.50 4.77 -5.82
C ALA A 92 3.22 4.22 -4.41
N PRO A 93 3.19 2.89 -4.24
CA PRO A 93 3.11 2.30 -2.92
C PRO A 93 4.45 2.49 -2.19
N HIS A 94 4.38 2.70 -0.88
CA HIS A 94 5.55 3.07 -0.08
C HIS A 94 6.63 1.97 -0.01
N ASP A 95 6.28 0.71 -0.15
CA ASP A 95 7.23 -0.42 -0.18
C ASP A 95 8.20 -0.37 -1.39
N LYS A 96 7.91 0.50 -2.36
CA LYS A 96 8.79 0.81 -3.48
C LYS A 96 9.77 1.96 -3.21
N LEU A 97 9.74 2.56 -2.03
CA LEU A 97 10.57 3.73 -1.73
C LEU A 97 12.07 3.42 -1.80
N GLY A 98 12.51 2.25 -1.33
CA GLY A 98 13.92 1.82 -1.44
C GLY A 98 14.39 1.78 -2.89
N GLU A 99 13.58 1.21 -3.79
CA GLU A 99 13.86 1.16 -5.22
C GLU A 99 13.91 2.58 -5.84
N LEU A 100 12.93 3.43 -5.53
CA LEU A 100 12.90 4.83 -5.99
C LEU A 100 14.12 5.64 -5.54
N TYR A 101 14.53 5.44 -4.28
CA TYR A 101 15.71 6.10 -3.70
C TYR A 101 17.00 5.64 -4.39
N ASN A 102 17.20 4.32 -4.52
CA ASN A 102 18.43 3.76 -5.10
C ASN A 102 18.59 4.12 -6.58
N MET A 103 17.49 4.30 -7.29
CA MET A 103 17.50 4.77 -8.69
C MET A 103 17.60 6.30 -8.81
N GLY A 104 17.54 7.06 -7.72
CA GLY A 104 17.60 8.52 -7.74
C GLY A 104 16.41 9.17 -8.43
N LEU A 105 15.20 8.60 -8.31
CA LEU A 105 14.00 9.00 -9.05
C LEU A 105 13.16 10.07 -8.33
N VAL A 106 13.41 10.32 -7.05
CA VAL A 106 12.57 11.15 -6.20
C VAL A 106 13.35 12.23 -5.45
N PHE A 107 12.75 13.40 -5.29
CA PHE A 107 13.26 14.44 -4.39
C PHE A 107 12.86 14.15 -2.94
N ALA A 108 13.72 14.57 -2.00
CA ALA A 108 13.38 14.59 -0.58
C ALA A 108 12.34 15.69 -0.29
N VAL A 109 11.54 15.49 0.75
CA VAL A 109 10.60 16.50 1.24
C VAL A 109 11.38 17.68 1.86
N GLU A 110 11.08 18.92 1.44
CA GLU A 110 11.80 20.12 1.91
C GLU A 110 11.57 20.42 3.41
N ASP A 111 10.36 20.20 3.92
CA ASP A 111 9.98 20.46 5.33
C ASP A 111 9.39 19.19 5.95
N PRO A 112 10.26 18.19 6.25
CA PRO A 112 9.79 16.90 6.74
C PRO A 112 9.20 16.95 8.15
N ASP A 113 9.67 17.83 9.02
CA ASP A 113 9.20 17.89 10.41
C ASP A 113 7.76 18.39 10.48
N ARG A 114 7.42 19.41 9.70
CA ARG A 114 6.05 19.90 9.58
C ARG A 114 5.13 18.83 9.00
N LEU A 115 5.58 18.07 8.00
CA LEU A 115 4.78 17.00 7.41
C LEU A 115 4.57 15.84 8.40
N LYS A 116 5.58 15.48 9.19
CA LYS A 116 5.49 14.46 10.25
C LYS A 116 4.44 14.80 11.31
N GLU A 117 4.31 16.09 11.67
CA GLU A 117 3.30 16.55 12.64
C GLU A 117 1.87 16.46 12.10
N GLN A 118 1.68 16.46 10.78
CA GLN A 118 0.36 16.46 10.13
C GLN A 118 -0.15 15.07 9.83
N VAL A 119 0.73 14.11 9.54
CA VAL A 119 0.36 12.78 9.07
C VAL A 119 0.42 11.73 10.19
N LEU A 120 -0.31 10.64 10.02
CA LEU A 120 -0.25 9.49 10.93
C LEU A 120 1.19 8.95 11.03
N ALA A 121 1.60 8.54 12.23
CA ALA A 121 2.96 8.06 12.48
C ALA A 121 3.36 6.90 11.55
N SER A 122 2.44 5.95 11.30
CA SER A 122 2.67 4.84 10.37
C SER A 122 2.90 5.32 8.93
N CYS A 123 2.15 6.34 8.48
CA CYS A 123 2.31 6.95 7.16
C CYS A 123 3.62 7.72 7.04
N SER A 124 4.00 8.44 8.10
CA SER A 124 5.29 9.14 8.16
C SER A 124 6.47 8.17 8.07
N GLN A 125 6.42 7.08 8.84
CA GLN A 125 7.45 6.03 8.79
C GLN A 125 7.53 5.38 7.40
N ALA A 126 6.39 5.11 6.78
CA ALA A 126 6.31 4.45 5.48
C ALA A 126 6.99 5.24 4.35
N VAL A 127 6.97 6.57 4.39
CA VAL A 127 7.60 7.43 3.36
C VAL A 127 8.98 7.94 3.75
N THR A 128 9.59 7.38 4.81
CA THR A 128 10.93 7.74 5.30
C THR A 128 11.90 6.59 5.01
N TYR A 129 12.98 6.88 4.31
CA TYR A 129 14.05 5.94 4.00
C TYR A 129 15.41 6.55 4.37
N ASN A 130 16.27 5.82 5.08
CA ASN A 130 17.56 6.32 5.60
C ASN A 130 17.43 7.67 6.35
N ASP A 131 16.38 7.77 7.20
CA ASP A 131 16.03 8.97 7.99
C ASP A 131 15.65 10.21 7.18
N ILE A 132 15.48 10.06 5.86
CA ILE A 132 15.04 11.13 4.96
C ILE A 132 13.62 10.80 4.47
N MET A 133 12.73 11.78 4.57
CA MET A 133 11.37 11.68 4.05
C MET A 133 11.33 12.05 2.56
N PHE A 134 10.70 11.22 1.73
CA PHE A 134 10.63 11.41 0.27
C PHE A 134 9.22 11.56 -0.26
N GLY A 135 8.22 11.01 0.42
CA GLY A 135 6.85 10.96 -0.07
C GLY A 135 5.88 11.80 0.73
N TYR A 136 4.77 12.15 0.08
CA TYR A 136 3.60 12.79 0.67
C TYR A 136 2.50 11.76 0.77
N PRO A 137 2.21 11.21 1.97
CA PRO A 137 1.24 10.15 2.12
C PRO A 137 -0.19 10.67 1.86
N VAL A 138 -0.92 10.04 0.94
CA VAL A 138 -2.29 10.44 0.58
C VAL A 138 -3.35 9.46 1.06
N SER A 139 -2.96 8.26 1.50
CA SER A 139 -3.86 7.34 2.21
C SER A 139 -3.08 6.35 3.06
N ALA A 140 -3.73 5.89 4.14
CA ALA A 140 -3.34 4.70 4.89
C ALA A 140 -4.17 3.50 4.41
N GLU A 141 -3.58 2.31 4.49
CA GLU A 141 -4.22 1.06 4.08
C GLU A 141 -3.86 -0.06 5.05
N THR A 142 -4.81 -0.94 5.35
CA THR A 142 -4.57 -2.21 6.03
C THR A 142 -5.72 -3.16 5.72
N TYR A 143 -5.54 -4.42 6.07
CA TYR A 143 -6.61 -5.42 6.06
C TYR A 143 -7.09 -5.70 7.49
N ALA A 144 -8.33 -6.18 7.59
CA ALA A 144 -8.98 -6.48 8.86
C ALA A 144 -9.92 -7.69 8.69
N LEU A 145 -10.60 -8.09 9.76
CA LEU A 145 -11.59 -9.16 9.73
C LEU A 145 -12.97 -8.58 9.38
N PHE A 146 -13.45 -8.86 8.16
CA PHE A 146 -14.83 -8.61 7.78
C PHE A 146 -15.73 -9.71 8.33
N TYR A 147 -16.94 -9.37 8.77
CA TYR A 147 -17.93 -10.33 9.22
C TYR A 147 -19.32 -9.98 8.66
N ASN A 148 -20.02 -11.00 8.18
CA ASN A 148 -21.38 -10.87 7.67
C ASN A 148 -22.38 -10.92 8.81
N LYS A 149 -23.07 -9.81 9.09
CA LYS A 149 -24.00 -9.65 10.21
C LYS A 149 -25.23 -10.57 10.13
N LYS A 150 -25.48 -11.14 8.95
CA LYS A 150 -26.48 -12.21 8.80
C LYS A 150 -26.14 -13.46 9.63
N TYR A 151 -24.86 -13.72 9.85
CA TYR A 151 -24.35 -14.96 10.48
C TYR A 151 -23.78 -14.73 11.88
N ILE A 152 -23.21 -13.57 12.14
CA ILE A 152 -22.56 -13.27 13.40
C ILE A 152 -22.72 -11.79 13.76
N SER A 153 -23.10 -11.51 15.02
CA SER A 153 -23.20 -10.14 15.51
C SER A 153 -21.82 -9.63 15.97
N GLU A 154 -21.62 -8.32 15.98
CA GLU A 154 -20.35 -7.67 16.36
C GLU A 154 -19.80 -8.18 17.71
N LYS A 155 -20.66 -8.29 18.73
CA LYS A 155 -20.29 -8.74 20.07
C LYS A 155 -19.83 -10.21 20.13
N ASP A 156 -20.22 -11.02 19.13
CA ASP A 156 -19.94 -12.44 19.07
C ASP A 156 -18.72 -12.75 18.19
N VAL A 157 -18.14 -11.74 17.49
CA VAL A 157 -16.94 -11.89 16.68
C VAL A 157 -15.79 -12.37 17.58
N PRO A 158 -15.16 -13.52 17.26
CA PRO A 158 -14.13 -14.10 18.10
C PRO A 158 -12.89 -13.21 18.20
N GLN A 159 -12.47 -12.90 19.43
CA GLN A 159 -11.28 -12.10 19.72
C GLN A 159 -9.97 -12.91 19.66
N LYS A 160 -10.05 -14.24 19.58
CA LYS A 160 -8.90 -15.16 19.46
C LYS A 160 -9.10 -16.11 18.29
N TRP A 161 -8.05 -16.44 17.57
CA TRP A 161 -8.10 -17.38 16.44
C TRP A 161 -8.63 -18.76 16.85
N SER A 162 -8.30 -19.24 18.07
CA SER A 162 -8.85 -20.50 18.58
C SER A 162 -10.39 -20.46 18.71
N GLY A 163 -10.92 -19.32 19.14
CA GLY A 163 -12.37 -19.09 19.18
C GLY A 163 -12.99 -19.04 17.79
N LEU A 164 -12.32 -18.38 16.83
CA LEU A 164 -12.76 -18.35 15.42
C LEU A 164 -12.81 -19.77 14.83
N VAL A 165 -11.77 -20.58 15.05
CA VAL A 165 -11.73 -21.97 14.58
C VAL A 165 -12.89 -22.78 15.16
N ASN A 166 -13.17 -22.66 16.45
CA ASN A 166 -14.28 -23.38 17.08
C ASN A 166 -15.63 -22.93 16.54
N TRP A 167 -15.85 -21.63 16.40
CA TRP A 167 -17.06 -21.06 15.81
C TRP A 167 -17.27 -21.55 14.38
N CYS A 168 -16.21 -21.54 13.56
CA CYS A 168 -16.28 -21.99 12.16
C CYS A 168 -16.61 -23.48 12.03
N ARG A 169 -16.08 -24.34 12.89
CA ARG A 169 -16.45 -25.77 12.89
C ARG A 169 -17.95 -25.96 13.11
N GLU A 170 -18.51 -25.27 14.09
CA GLU A 170 -19.96 -25.34 14.34
C GLU A 170 -20.78 -24.75 13.22
N PHE A 171 -20.34 -23.63 12.65
CA PHE A 171 -21.02 -22.96 11.54
C PHE A 171 -21.03 -23.84 10.28
N ASN A 172 -19.89 -24.39 9.90
CA ASN A 172 -19.75 -25.25 8.71
C ASN A 172 -20.63 -26.51 8.83
N ALA A 173 -20.67 -27.12 10.02
CA ALA A 173 -21.51 -28.31 10.28
C ALA A 173 -23.03 -27.99 10.12
N LYS A 174 -23.46 -26.80 10.48
CA LYS A 174 -24.86 -26.35 10.43
C LYS A 174 -25.24 -25.76 9.06
N ASN A 175 -24.28 -25.38 8.23
CA ASN A 175 -24.49 -24.66 6.98
C ASN A 175 -23.75 -25.30 5.79
N PRO A 176 -24.17 -26.47 5.30
CA PRO A 176 -23.54 -27.11 4.15
C PRO A 176 -23.44 -26.17 2.94
N GLY A 177 -22.25 -26.11 2.29
CA GLY A 177 -21.98 -25.23 1.15
C GLY A 177 -21.66 -23.78 1.50
N LYS A 178 -21.49 -23.47 2.81
CA LYS A 178 -20.98 -22.18 3.31
C LYS A 178 -19.75 -22.39 4.15
N TYR A 179 -18.98 -21.33 4.32
CA TYR A 179 -17.75 -21.33 5.08
C TYR A 179 -17.81 -20.31 6.21
N GLY A 180 -17.39 -20.73 7.41
CA GLY A 180 -17.29 -19.83 8.57
C GLY A 180 -16.22 -18.76 8.37
N PHE A 181 -15.14 -19.11 7.66
CA PHE A 181 -14.01 -18.22 7.40
C PHE A 181 -13.35 -18.53 6.06
N MET A 182 -12.88 -17.50 5.37
CA MET A 182 -11.98 -17.59 4.23
C MET A 182 -10.89 -16.51 4.27
N MET A 183 -9.78 -16.77 3.59
CA MET A 183 -8.74 -15.80 3.27
C MET A 183 -7.99 -16.26 2.02
N ASP A 184 -7.28 -15.36 1.36
CA ASP A 184 -6.29 -15.75 0.35
C ASP A 184 -5.10 -16.41 1.04
N ALA A 185 -5.11 -17.75 1.05
CA ALA A 185 -4.10 -18.54 1.73
C ALA A 185 -2.76 -18.58 0.98
N GLY A 186 -2.73 -18.10 -0.25
CA GLY A 186 -1.54 -18.05 -1.09
C GLY A 186 -0.84 -16.70 -1.11
N SER A 187 -1.34 -15.70 -0.39
CA SER A 187 -0.78 -14.34 -0.39
C SER A 187 0.06 -14.07 0.85
N GLY A 188 1.34 -13.79 0.65
CA GLY A 188 2.26 -13.36 1.70
C GLY A 188 1.81 -12.08 2.40
N TYR A 189 1.04 -11.25 1.70
CA TYR A 189 0.46 -10.02 2.27
C TYR A 189 -0.47 -10.30 3.46
N TYR A 190 -1.30 -11.36 3.37
CA TYR A 190 -2.19 -11.74 4.47
C TYR A 190 -1.54 -12.72 5.44
N THR A 191 -0.71 -13.66 4.94
CA THR A 191 -0.18 -14.74 5.78
C THR A 191 0.95 -14.28 6.69
N ILE A 192 1.57 -13.12 6.44
CA ILE A 192 2.55 -12.49 7.34
C ILE A 192 1.99 -12.28 8.75
N THR A 193 0.67 -12.13 8.90
CA THR A 193 0.02 -12.01 10.21
C THR A 193 0.35 -13.18 11.13
N PHE A 194 0.43 -14.40 10.57
CA PHE A 194 0.77 -15.60 11.33
C PHE A 194 2.27 -15.69 11.61
N ALA A 195 3.11 -15.35 10.65
CA ALA A 195 4.58 -15.31 10.85
C ALA A 195 5.02 -14.22 11.83
N SER A 196 4.13 -13.28 12.17
CA SER A 196 4.41 -12.16 13.07
C SER A 196 4.07 -12.45 14.54
N LYS A 197 3.92 -13.73 14.90
CA LYS A 197 3.64 -14.15 16.29
C LYS A 197 4.69 -13.61 17.27
N ASN A 198 4.24 -13.31 18.52
CA ASN A 198 5.07 -12.78 19.62
C ASN A 198 5.88 -11.52 19.24
N GLY A 199 5.34 -10.67 18.36
CA GLY A 199 6.01 -9.45 17.95
C GLY A 199 7.12 -9.66 16.93
N ASN A 200 7.26 -10.88 16.34
CA ASN A 200 8.17 -11.11 15.24
C ASN A 200 7.84 -10.18 14.05
N ARG A 201 8.85 -9.65 13.40
CA ARG A 201 8.69 -8.69 12.30
C ARG A 201 9.62 -9.01 11.14
N LEU A 202 9.07 -8.97 9.94
CA LEU A 202 9.87 -9.07 8.71
C LEU A 202 10.95 -7.98 8.69
N PHE A 203 12.20 -8.39 8.51
CA PHE A 203 13.40 -7.53 8.51
C PHE A 203 13.59 -6.72 9.82
N GLY A 204 13.21 -7.30 10.96
CA GLY A 204 13.39 -6.71 12.29
C GLY A 204 12.31 -5.70 12.67
N ALA A 205 12.47 -5.10 13.85
CA ALA A 205 11.46 -4.23 14.45
C ALA A 205 11.15 -2.96 13.63
N ASP A 206 12.14 -2.45 12.91
CA ASP A 206 12.04 -1.27 12.05
C ASP A 206 11.90 -1.61 10.55
N GLY A 207 11.91 -2.91 10.20
CA GLY A 207 11.81 -3.37 8.82
C GLY A 207 13.05 -3.08 7.95
N ARG A 208 14.24 -2.90 8.55
CA ARG A 208 15.46 -2.45 7.84
C ARG A 208 16.63 -3.43 7.93
N ASP A 209 16.49 -4.54 8.65
CA ASP A 209 17.55 -5.55 8.75
C ASP A 209 17.70 -6.30 7.42
N SER A 210 18.71 -5.92 6.64
CA SER A 210 19.00 -6.57 5.36
C SER A 210 19.69 -7.93 5.48
N GLU A 211 20.14 -8.31 6.69
CA GLU A 211 20.88 -9.55 6.92
C GLU A 211 19.98 -10.70 7.39
N HIS A 212 18.79 -10.39 7.95
CA HIS A 212 17.86 -11.37 8.49
C HIS A 212 16.42 -11.06 8.10
N THR A 213 15.68 -12.08 7.65
CA THR A 213 14.25 -11.91 7.34
C THR A 213 13.34 -12.11 8.56
N TYR A 214 13.80 -12.84 9.57
CA TYR A 214 13.02 -13.31 10.72
C TYR A 214 11.83 -14.24 10.36
N LEU A 215 11.74 -14.72 9.12
CA LEU A 215 10.67 -15.62 8.70
C LEU A 215 10.85 -17.06 9.18
N ASN A 216 12.07 -17.48 9.54
CA ASN A 216 12.39 -18.83 9.98
C ASN A 216 12.61 -18.94 11.50
N THR A 217 12.22 -17.92 12.25
CA THR A 217 12.27 -17.94 13.72
C THR A 217 11.26 -18.96 14.29
N GLN A 218 11.49 -19.39 15.53
CA GLN A 218 10.57 -20.30 16.22
C GLN A 218 9.15 -19.72 16.31
N ASP A 219 9.00 -18.43 16.54
CA ASP A 219 7.71 -17.75 16.60
C ASP A 219 7.00 -17.74 15.25
N ALA A 220 7.71 -17.44 14.16
CA ALA A 220 7.17 -17.52 12.81
C ALA A 220 6.72 -18.94 12.47
N VAL A 221 7.54 -19.95 12.78
CA VAL A 221 7.21 -21.36 12.56
C VAL A 221 5.98 -21.79 13.34
N GLN A 222 5.84 -21.39 14.61
CA GLN A 222 4.65 -21.70 15.42
C GLN A 222 3.39 -21.04 14.85
N GLY A 223 3.47 -19.78 14.43
CA GLY A 223 2.33 -19.07 13.85
C GLY A 223 1.92 -19.68 12.50
N MET A 224 2.87 -20.00 11.63
CA MET A 224 2.59 -20.64 10.34
C MET A 224 2.15 -22.11 10.47
N THR A 225 2.55 -22.80 11.54
CA THR A 225 2.00 -24.14 11.88
C THR A 225 0.52 -24.02 12.24
N PHE A 226 0.15 -23.02 13.03
CA PHE A 226 -1.26 -22.75 13.32
C PHE A 226 -2.06 -22.43 12.06
N PHE A 227 -1.49 -21.61 11.16
CA PHE A 227 -2.08 -21.33 9.84
C PHE A 227 -2.32 -22.62 9.02
N GLN A 228 -1.34 -23.51 8.96
CA GLN A 228 -1.47 -24.81 8.28
C GLN A 228 -2.60 -25.66 8.90
N ASP A 229 -2.69 -25.72 10.22
CA ASP A 229 -3.69 -26.50 10.94
C ASP A 229 -5.12 -25.99 10.70
N MET A 230 -5.31 -24.72 10.40
CA MET A 230 -6.62 -24.15 10.08
C MET A 230 -7.24 -24.82 8.85
N ARG A 231 -6.46 -25.21 7.85
CA ARG A 231 -6.99 -25.90 6.67
C ARG A 231 -7.84 -27.09 7.06
N ARG A 232 -7.25 -28.01 7.79
CA ARG A 232 -7.96 -29.25 8.22
C ARG A 232 -9.08 -28.98 9.21
N ALA A 233 -8.94 -27.88 9.95
CA ALA A 233 -9.89 -27.55 11.01
C ALA A 233 -11.19 -26.93 10.48
N ILE A 234 -11.11 -26.04 9.48
CA ILE A 234 -12.26 -25.19 9.11
C ILE A 234 -12.40 -24.90 7.60
N LEU A 235 -11.36 -25.13 6.79
CA LEU A 235 -11.33 -24.71 5.38
C LEU A 235 -10.48 -25.67 4.54
N ASP A 236 -10.96 -26.90 4.35
CA ASP A 236 -10.24 -27.92 3.55
C ASP A 236 -10.40 -27.66 2.04
N VAL A 237 -9.77 -26.58 1.58
CA VAL A 237 -9.72 -26.12 0.19
C VAL A 237 -8.26 -25.89 -0.17
N PRO A 238 -7.78 -26.37 -1.35
CA PRO A 238 -6.41 -26.10 -1.79
C PRO A 238 -6.10 -24.61 -1.91
N ALA A 239 -4.84 -24.19 -1.66
CA ALA A 239 -4.43 -22.79 -1.77
C ALA A 239 -4.71 -22.20 -3.17
N ALA A 240 -4.58 -23.00 -4.22
CA ALA A 240 -4.84 -22.57 -5.60
C ALA A 240 -6.29 -22.09 -5.84
N ASP A 241 -7.24 -22.57 -5.03
CA ASP A 241 -8.67 -22.22 -5.12
C ASP A 241 -9.04 -21.07 -4.16
N LEU A 242 -8.13 -20.70 -3.24
CA LEU A 242 -8.32 -19.62 -2.27
C LEU A 242 -7.62 -18.32 -2.73
N THR A 243 -7.91 -17.90 -3.95
CA THR A 243 -7.42 -16.62 -4.46
C THR A 243 -8.24 -15.45 -3.91
N THR A 244 -7.66 -14.23 -3.91
CA THR A 244 -8.38 -13.01 -3.53
C THR A 244 -9.72 -12.92 -4.26
N ALA A 245 -9.74 -13.13 -5.60
CA ALA A 245 -10.97 -13.05 -6.39
C ALA A 245 -12.03 -14.08 -5.95
N THR A 246 -11.62 -15.33 -5.69
CA THR A 246 -12.55 -16.38 -5.20
C THR A 246 -13.10 -16.03 -3.82
N CYS A 247 -12.27 -15.53 -2.93
CA CYS A 247 -12.67 -15.14 -1.58
C CYS A 247 -13.60 -13.91 -1.59
N ASP A 248 -13.30 -12.89 -2.39
CA ASP A 248 -14.15 -11.71 -2.61
C ASP A 248 -15.54 -12.09 -3.11
N ASP A 249 -15.61 -12.91 -4.16
CA ASP A 249 -16.88 -13.40 -4.73
C ASP A 249 -17.67 -14.24 -3.73
N SER A 250 -16.99 -15.05 -2.93
CA SER A 250 -17.61 -15.90 -1.92
C SER A 250 -18.20 -15.09 -0.77
N PHE A 251 -17.49 -14.05 -0.30
CA PHE A 251 -18.01 -13.15 0.73
C PHE A 251 -19.13 -12.28 0.17
N ARG A 252 -18.95 -11.68 -0.99
CA ARG A 252 -19.94 -10.85 -1.68
C ARG A 252 -21.26 -11.60 -1.94
N SER A 253 -21.19 -12.89 -2.29
CA SER A 253 -22.37 -13.73 -2.49
C SER A 253 -23.00 -14.26 -1.18
N GLY A 254 -22.48 -13.89 -0.01
CA GLY A 254 -22.98 -14.35 1.29
C GLY A 254 -22.73 -15.83 1.59
N LYS A 255 -21.73 -16.45 0.96
CA LYS A 255 -21.32 -17.84 1.23
C LYS A 255 -20.32 -17.94 2.40
N VAL A 256 -19.71 -16.84 2.80
CA VAL A 256 -18.70 -16.76 3.84
C VAL A 256 -19.18 -15.88 4.99
N ALA A 257 -18.95 -16.33 6.23
CA ALA A 257 -19.34 -15.57 7.40
C ALA A 257 -18.29 -14.57 7.84
N MET A 258 -16.99 -14.92 7.79
CA MET A 258 -15.87 -14.04 8.15
C MET A 258 -14.76 -14.14 7.08
N TYR A 259 -14.16 -13.00 6.74
CA TYR A 259 -13.18 -12.89 5.67
C TYR A 259 -12.11 -11.84 5.98
N ILE A 260 -10.84 -12.16 5.73
CA ILE A 260 -9.76 -11.18 5.80
C ILE A 260 -9.59 -10.50 4.45
N THR A 261 -9.79 -9.19 4.42
CA THR A 261 -9.52 -8.36 3.26
C THR A 261 -9.31 -6.90 3.68
N GLY A 262 -9.01 -6.02 2.73
CA GLY A 262 -8.78 -4.61 2.98
C GLY A 262 -9.99 -3.73 2.67
N LEU A 263 -9.83 -2.47 3.00
CA LEU A 263 -10.86 -1.45 2.82
C LEU A 263 -11.26 -1.24 1.35
N TRP A 264 -10.43 -1.62 0.40
CA TRP A 264 -10.72 -1.55 -1.05
C TRP A 264 -11.94 -2.38 -1.48
N ASN A 265 -12.36 -3.34 -0.65
CA ASN A 265 -13.54 -4.16 -0.91
C ASN A 265 -14.83 -3.61 -0.27
N VAL A 266 -14.77 -2.60 0.60
CA VAL A 266 -15.93 -2.05 1.30
C VAL A 266 -17.02 -1.65 0.31
N LYS A 267 -16.67 -0.81 -0.67
CA LYS A 267 -17.63 -0.32 -1.67
C LYS A 267 -18.27 -1.45 -2.49
N SER A 268 -17.48 -2.44 -2.92
CA SER A 268 -17.98 -3.60 -3.66
C SER A 268 -18.97 -4.42 -2.85
N PHE A 269 -18.76 -4.57 -1.54
CA PHE A 269 -19.67 -5.33 -0.67
C PHE A 269 -20.93 -4.52 -0.33
N GLU A 270 -20.85 -3.20 -0.18
CA GLU A 270 -22.01 -2.31 -0.04
C GLU A 270 -22.89 -2.34 -1.30
N GLU A 271 -22.30 -2.23 -2.48
CA GLU A 271 -23.00 -2.32 -3.76
C GLU A 271 -23.69 -3.67 -3.98
N ALA A 272 -23.12 -4.75 -3.41
CA ALA A 272 -23.75 -6.08 -3.40
C ALA A 272 -24.90 -6.21 -2.36
N GLY A 273 -25.14 -5.18 -1.55
CA GLY A 273 -26.20 -5.17 -0.53
C GLY A 273 -25.87 -6.04 0.70
N LEU A 274 -24.58 -6.31 0.98
CA LEU A 274 -24.21 -7.04 2.18
C LEU A 274 -24.34 -6.15 3.42
N ASP A 275 -24.93 -6.71 4.49
CA ASP A 275 -24.85 -6.16 5.84
C ASP A 275 -23.66 -6.79 6.56
N PHE A 276 -22.58 -6.06 6.66
CA PHE A 276 -21.31 -6.54 7.24
C PHE A 276 -20.75 -5.54 8.25
N GLY A 277 -19.77 -5.98 8.98
CA GLY A 277 -18.95 -5.12 9.84
C GLY A 277 -17.47 -5.47 9.69
N VAL A 278 -16.62 -4.64 10.31
CA VAL A 278 -15.16 -4.80 10.31
C VAL A 278 -14.66 -4.81 11.75
N ALA A 279 -13.83 -5.78 12.08
CA ALA A 279 -13.21 -5.96 13.38
C ALA A 279 -11.70 -6.14 13.23
N SER A 280 -10.96 -5.92 14.32
CA SER A 280 -9.53 -6.28 14.34
C SER A 280 -9.35 -7.78 14.16
N LEU A 281 -8.18 -8.20 13.65
CA LEU A 281 -7.80 -9.60 13.54
C LEU A 281 -7.78 -10.26 14.91
N PRO A 282 -8.22 -11.51 15.05
CA PRO A 282 -8.14 -12.22 16.31
C PRO A 282 -6.70 -12.37 16.82
N ALA A 283 -6.50 -12.48 18.12
CA ALA A 283 -5.21 -12.76 18.74
C ALA A 283 -4.72 -14.18 18.42
N LEU A 284 -3.43 -14.34 18.11
CA LEU A 284 -2.80 -15.64 17.88
C LEU A 284 -2.76 -16.50 19.15
N PRO A 285 -2.61 -17.82 19.02
CA PRO A 285 -2.51 -18.70 20.18
C PRO A 285 -1.38 -18.28 21.14
N GLY A 286 -1.75 -18.05 22.40
CA GLY A 286 -0.84 -17.56 23.44
C GLY A 286 -0.75 -16.05 23.57
N GLU A 287 -1.42 -15.29 22.72
CA GLU A 287 -1.45 -13.82 22.74
C GLU A 287 -2.81 -13.29 23.21
N ASP A 288 -2.81 -12.04 23.70
CA ASP A 288 -4.00 -11.34 24.16
C ASP A 288 -4.29 -10.07 23.33
N THR A 289 -3.35 -9.67 22.48
CA THR A 289 -3.51 -8.53 21.55
C THR A 289 -3.90 -9.02 20.15
N PRO A 290 -4.67 -8.23 19.39
CA PRO A 290 -4.96 -8.52 17.99
C PRO A 290 -3.71 -8.86 17.17
N SER A 291 -3.85 -9.81 16.25
CA SER A 291 -2.76 -10.17 15.35
C SER A 291 -2.34 -8.98 14.50
N PRO A 292 -1.03 -8.80 14.27
CA PRO A 292 -0.57 -7.70 13.44
C PRO A 292 -0.93 -7.91 11.98
N SER A 293 -1.12 -6.80 11.26
CA SER A 293 -1.28 -6.75 9.82
C SER A 293 -0.17 -5.90 9.18
N PHE A 294 0.10 -6.09 7.90
CA PHE A 294 0.76 -5.05 7.16
C PHE A 294 -0.12 -3.80 7.08
N SER A 295 0.51 -2.62 7.21
CA SER A 295 -0.08 -1.37 6.77
C SER A 295 0.61 -0.91 5.49
N GLY A 296 -0.20 -0.34 4.60
CA GLY A 296 0.22 0.29 3.37
C GLY A 296 0.06 1.81 3.45
N THR A 297 0.83 2.50 2.63
CA THR A 297 0.66 3.92 2.40
C THR A 297 0.80 4.17 0.91
N ARG A 298 -0.25 4.73 0.32
CA ARG A 298 -0.13 5.31 -1.01
C ARG A 298 0.44 6.70 -0.84
N ALA A 299 1.52 6.97 -1.53
CA ALA A 299 2.20 8.26 -1.41
C ALA A 299 2.38 8.90 -2.79
N MET A 300 2.40 10.23 -2.80
CA MET A 300 2.79 11.02 -3.94
C MET A 300 4.27 11.36 -3.82
N TYR A 301 5.02 11.14 -4.87
CA TYR A 301 6.46 11.41 -4.95
C TYR A 301 6.75 12.47 -5.99
N VAL A 302 7.57 13.46 -5.63
CA VAL A 302 8.05 14.47 -6.58
C VAL A 302 9.19 13.86 -7.38
N SER A 303 9.05 13.84 -8.71
CA SER A 303 10.07 13.30 -9.61
C SER A 303 11.35 14.12 -9.56
N ALA A 304 12.51 13.45 -9.40
CA ALA A 304 13.83 14.10 -9.44
C ALA A 304 14.15 14.72 -10.83
N PHE A 305 13.33 14.44 -11.83
CA PHE A 305 13.44 14.98 -13.20
C PHE A 305 12.44 16.09 -13.48
N SER A 306 11.64 16.50 -12.48
CA SER A 306 10.70 17.62 -12.62
C SER A 306 11.43 18.96 -12.73
N ASN A 307 11.01 19.79 -13.68
CA ASN A 307 11.43 21.19 -13.74
C ASN A 307 10.58 22.12 -12.84
N HIS A 308 9.57 21.54 -12.16
CA HIS A 308 8.56 22.24 -11.36
C HIS A 308 8.48 21.68 -9.92
N GLU A 309 9.61 21.23 -9.37
CA GLU A 309 9.73 20.60 -8.06
C GLU A 309 8.87 21.27 -6.97
N LYS A 310 9.02 22.59 -6.82
CA LYS A 310 8.33 23.35 -5.76
C LYS A 310 6.81 23.36 -5.93
N ILE A 311 6.33 23.50 -7.16
CA ILE A 311 4.88 23.50 -7.45
C ILE A 311 4.32 22.09 -7.28
N ALA A 312 5.05 21.07 -7.72
CA ALA A 312 4.67 19.67 -7.53
C ALA A 312 4.59 19.30 -6.03
N ALA A 313 5.57 19.74 -5.24
CA ALA A 313 5.59 19.54 -3.78
C ALA A 313 4.44 20.30 -3.11
N ASP A 314 4.14 21.53 -3.53
CA ASP A 314 3.03 22.32 -3.00
C ASP A 314 1.67 21.67 -3.31
N PHE A 315 1.48 21.20 -4.54
CA PHE A 315 0.29 20.41 -4.87
C PHE A 315 0.21 19.11 -4.07
N ALA A 316 1.31 18.40 -3.87
CA ALA A 316 1.33 17.20 -3.02
C ALA A 316 0.94 17.50 -1.56
N LYS A 317 1.39 18.62 -0.98
CA LYS A 317 0.94 19.12 0.33
C LYS A 317 -0.55 19.47 0.34
N PHE A 318 -1.05 20.08 -0.74
CA PHE A 318 -2.48 20.37 -0.88
C PHE A 318 -3.34 19.09 -0.84
N LEU A 319 -2.89 18.00 -1.47
CA LEU A 319 -3.59 16.70 -1.45
C LEU A 319 -3.71 16.10 -0.02
N ILE A 320 -2.90 16.55 0.94
CA ILE A 320 -2.92 16.09 2.33
C ILE A 320 -3.78 17.01 3.22
N SER A 321 -4.28 18.13 2.72
CA SER A 321 -5.16 19.00 3.51
C SER A 321 -6.42 18.25 3.99
N PRO A 322 -7.01 18.65 5.12
CA PRO A 322 -8.20 17.96 5.66
C PRO A 322 -9.33 17.85 4.64
N GLU A 323 -9.59 18.90 3.87
CA GLU A 323 -10.64 18.89 2.83
C GLU A 323 -10.34 17.89 1.72
N MET A 324 -9.10 17.82 1.27
CA MET A 324 -8.69 16.89 0.22
C MET A 324 -8.67 15.44 0.72
N GLN A 325 -8.30 15.22 1.96
CA GLN A 325 -8.34 13.89 2.57
C GLN A 325 -9.79 13.39 2.75
N GLN A 326 -10.69 14.27 3.12
CA GLN A 326 -12.12 13.94 3.16
C GLN A 326 -12.67 13.66 1.75
N LEU A 327 -12.36 14.51 0.76
CA LEU A 327 -12.74 14.30 -0.64
C LEU A 327 -12.22 12.97 -1.18
N ARG A 328 -10.93 12.63 -0.87
CA ARG A 328 -10.35 11.35 -1.25
C ARG A 328 -11.11 10.18 -0.65
N PHE A 329 -11.43 10.24 0.64
CA PHE A 329 -12.20 9.21 1.32
C PHE A 329 -13.59 9.03 0.68
N GLU A 330 -14.32 10.12 0.40
CA GLU A 330 -15.63 10.07 -0.24
C GLU A 330 -15.60 9.41 -1.63
N ILE A 331 -14.54 9.65 -2.40
CA ILE A 331 -14.39 9.10 -3.76
C ILE A 331 -13.90 7.65 -3.73
N THR A 332 -12.89 7.36 -2.90
CA THR A 332 -12.12 6.10 -2.99
C THR A 332 -12.41 5.12 -1.86
N GLY A 333 -12.97 5.59 -0.73
CA GLY A 333 -13.09 4.82 0.51
C GLY A 333 -11.75 4.61 1.24
N ALA A 334 -10.63 5.13 0.72
CA ALA A 334 -9.30 4.96 1.31
C ALA A 334 -9.17 5.75 2.62
N LEU A 335 -8.57 5.16 3.66
CA LEU A 335 -8.34 5.84 4.94
C LEU A 335 -7.48 7.09 4.74
N PRO A 336 -7.84 8.20 5.38
CA PRO A 336 -6.99 9.38 5.40
C PRO A 336 -5.59 9.07 5.98
N SER A 337 -4.60 9.76 5.49
CA SER A 337 -3.23 9.70 6.02
C SER A 337 -2.99 10.65 7.19
N ILE A 338 -4.00 11.43 7.55
CA ILE A 338 -4.00 12.42 8.65
C ILE A 338 -5.15 12.12 9.62
N ASP A 339 -5.09 12.70 10.80
CA ASP A 339 -6.21 12.66 11.75
C ASP A 339 -7.31 13.61 11.31
N VAL A 340 -8.29 13.08 10.59
CA VAL A 340 -9.50 13.78 10.14
C VAL A 340 -10.70 12.89 10.35
N ALA A 341 -11.81 13.48 10.84
CA ALA A 341 -13.05 12.76 11.04
C ALA A 341 -13.68 12.40 9.69
N VAL A 342 -13.87 11.10 9.46
CA VAL A 342 -14.62 10.57 8.32
C VAL A 342 -15.75 9.68 8.83
N GLU A 343 -16.93 9.83 8.26
CA GLU A 343 -18.09 9.05 8.67
C GLU A 343 -18.21 7.78 7.83
N SER A 344 -17.99 6.65 8.46
CA SER A 344 -18.24 5.33 7.89
C SER A 344 -18.41 4.31 9.02
N PRO A 345 -19.36 3.38 8.92
CA PRO A 345 -19.56 2.34 9.93
C PRO A 345 -18.40 1.35 10.02
N TYR A 346 -17.47 1.35 9.05
CA TYR A 346 -16.35 0.40 8.95
C TYR A 346 -15.02 0.99 9.42
N ILE A 347 -14.88 2.31 9.39
CA ILE A 347 -13.61 3.00 9.69
C ILE A 347 -13.06 2.64 11.07
N SER A 348 -13.92 2.61 12.10
CA SER A 348 -13.49 2.27 13.45
C SER A 348 -12.83 0.89 13.57
N GLY A 349 -13.26 -0.07 12.74
CA GLY A 349 -12.65 -1.39 12.67
C GLY A 349 -11.23 -1.35 12.08
N PHE A 350 -11.05 -0.61 10.98
CA PHE A 350 -9.73 -0.43 10.36
C PHE A 350 -8.79 0.41 11.21
N LEU A 351 -9.26 1.50 11.83
CA LEU A 351 -8.42 2.30 12.72
C LEU A 351 -7.93 1.46 13.91
N ARG A 352 -8.80 0.67 14.54
CA ARG A 352 -8.38 -0.27 15.59
C ARG A 352 -7.35 -1.30 15.09
N GLN A 353 -7.45 -1.77 13.84
CA GLN A 353 -6.46 -2.69 13.27
C GLN A 353 -5.14 -1.98 12.98
N LEU A 354 -5.17 -0.72 12.53
CA LEU A 354 -3.95 0.07 12.30
C LEU A 354 -3.10 0.22 13.56
N ASP A 355 -3.69 0.28 14.75
CA ASP A 355 -2.95 0.32 16.03
C ASP A 355 -2.08 -0.93 16.24
N TYR A 356 -2.40 -2.04 15.59
CA TYR A 356 -1.67 -3.32 15.64
C TYR A 356 -0.92 -3.62 14.34
N SER A 357 -0.94 -2.71 13.38
CA SER A 357 -0.24 -2.90 12.10
C SER A 357 1.22 -2.47 12.17
N PHE A 358 1.97 -2.86 11.15
CA PHE A 358 3.29 -2.33 10.89
C PHE A 358 3.46 -2.07 9.39
N PRO A 359 4.18 -1.00 9.00
CA PRO A 359 4.40 -0.71 7.60
C PRO A 359 5.11 -1.85 6.88
N MET A 360 4.72 -2.15 5.66
CA MET A 360 5.51 -3.00 4.79
C MET A 360 6.93 -2.43 4.69
N PRO A 361 7.98 -3.24 4.89
CA PRO A 361 9.35 -2.76 4.72
C PRO A 361 9.60 -2.17 3.34
N SER A 362 10.45 -1.14 3.26
CA SER A 362 10.77 -0.43 2.00
C SER A 362 12.16 -0.79 1.45
N ILE A 363 12.76 -1.89 1.91
CA ILE A 363 14.08 -2.32 1.45
C ILE A 363 13.99 -3.12 0.14
N ASP A 364 15.07 -3.16 -0.63
CA ASP A 364 15.12 -3.82 -1.96
C ASP A 364 14.67 -5.28 -1.94
N ARG A 365 14.93 -5.98 -0.82
CA ARG A 365 14.56 -7.39 -0.61
C ARG A 365 13.05 -7.64 -0.60
N MET A 366 12.21 -6.60 -0.47
CA MET A 366 10.75 -6.76 -0.53
C MET A 366 10.27 -7.33 -1.86
N SER A 367 10.93 -7.03 -2.97
CA SER A 367 10.58 -7.62 -4.26
C SER A 367 10.74 -9.15 -4.27
N ALA A 368 11.78 -9.67 -3.60
CA ALA A 368 11.98 -11.11 -3.43
C ALA A 368 11.05 -11.73 -2.38
N PHE A 369 10.68 -10.96 -1.36
CA PHE A 369 9.74 -11.40 -0.32
C PHE A 369 8.39 -11.81 -0.93
N TRP A 370 7.78 -11.00 -1.77
CA TRP A 370 6.46 -11.26 -2.32
C TRP A 370 6.37 -12.64 -2.97
N ALA A 371 7.19 -12.90 -3.98
CA ALA A 371 7.17 -14.17 -4.69
C ALA A 371 7.53 -15.37 -3.80
N SER A 372 8.50 -15.19 -2.88
CA SER A 372 8.97 -16.27 -2.01
C SER A 372 7.95 -16.62 -0.94
N MET A 373 7.34 -15.61 -0.30
CA MET A 373 6.34 -15.82 0.75
C MET A 373 5.02 -16.33 0.18
N ASP A 374 4.60 -15.87 -1.01
CA ASP A 374 3.43 -16.41 -1.71
C ASP A 374 3.60 -17.91 -2.00
N SER A 375 4.78 -18.31 -2.46
CA SER A 375 5.08 -19.72 -2.71
C SER A 375 5.10 -20.54 -1.42
N ALA A 376 5.79 -20.05 -0.38
CA ALA A 376 5.86 -20.73 0.92
C ALA A 376 4.47 -20.87 1.56
N SER A 377 3.65 -19.81 1.51
CA SER A 377 2.29 -19.81 2.06
C SER A 377 1.41 -20.87 1.39
N LYS A 378 1.43 -20.97 0.06
CA LYS A 378 0.70 -22.02 -0.69
C LYS A 378 1.14 -23.40 -0.29
N ASN A 379 2.44 -23.65 -0.27
CA ASN A 379 2.99 -24.97 0.05
C ASN A 379 2.66 -25.37 1.50
N ILE A 380 2.82 -24.43 2.46
CA ILE A 380 2.48 -24.65 3.86
C ILE A 380 0.99 -24.97 4.01
N TRP A 381 0.12 -24.17 3.41
CA TRP A 381 -1.33 -24.42 3.44
C TRP A 381 -1.67 -25.80 2.89
N ASP A 382 -1.00 -26.22 1.82
CA ASP A 382 -1.23 -27.52 1.16
C ASP A 382 -0.52 -28.69 1.86
N GLY A 383 0.17 -28.44 2.99
CA GLY A 383 0.65 -29.47 3.90
C GLY A 383 2.15 -29.74 3.83
N ALA A 384 2.93 -28.87 3.19
CA ALA A 384 4.40 -28.96 3.22
C ALA A 384 4.94 -28.67 4.63
N ASP A 385 6.16 -29.10 4.92
CA ASP A 385 6.81 -28.86 6.20
C ASP A 385 7.11 -27.37 6.40
N VAL A 386 6.53 -26.79 7.45
CA VAL A 386 6.57 -25.35 7.72
C VAL A 386 8.00 -24.82 7.87
N GLN A 387 8.83 -25.51 8.64
CA GLN A 387 10.22 -25.08 8.88
C GLN A 387 11.03 -25.11 7.58
N THR A 388 10.84 -26.14 6.77
CA THR A 388 11.53 -26.30 5.48
C THR A 388 11.16 -25.19 4.52
N GLU A 389 9.86 -24.88 4.38
CA GLU A 389 9.37 -23.82 3.49
C GLU A 389 9.84 -22.43 3.93
N LEU A 390 9.76 -22.12 5.22
CA LEU A 390 10.24 -20.84 5.75
C LEU A 390 11.76 -20.68 5.64
N ASN A 391 12.54 -21.75 5.84
CA ASN A 391 13.98 -21.73 5.58
C ASN A 391 14.32 -21.50 4.11
N ALA A 392 13.53 -22.07 3.19
CA ALA A 392 13.72 -21.86 1.76
C ALA A 392 13.37 -20.42 1.36
N CYS A 393 12.27 -19.89 1.91
CA CYS A 393 11.83 -18.51 1.73
C CYS A 393 12.92 -17.53 2.19
N ASP A 394 13.41 -17.68 3.43
CA ASP A 394 14.49 -16.89 4.01
C ASP A 394 15.74 -16.85 3.12
N ARG A 395 16.25 -18.03 2.74
CA ARG A 395 17.43 -18.13 1.86
C ARG A 395 17.22 -17.45 0.51
N THR A 396 16.04 -17.60 -0.09
CA THR A 396 15.74 -17.01 -1.40
C THR A 396 15.75 -15.49 -1.34
N ILE A 397 15.14 -14.92 -0.31
CA ILE A 397 15.09 -13.47 -0.08
C ILE A 397 16.51 -12.92 0.17
N LEU A 398 17.29 -13.57 1.03
CA LEU A 398 18.63 -13.11 1.40
C LEU A 398 19.66 -13.29 0.27
N SER A 399 19.39 -14.13 -0.74
CA SER A 399 20.27 -14.32 -1.90
C SER A 399 20.12 -13.24 -2.99
N LYS A 400 19.15 -12.37 -2.88
CA LYS A 400 18.86 -11.24 -3.80
C LYS A 400 19.33 -9.92 -3.21
#